data_e23e107527b4db4ab366bcdc50b3855a
#
_entry.id   e23e107527b4db4ab366bcdc50b3855a
#
_cell.length_a   1.000
_cell.length_b   1.000
_cell.length_c   1.000
_cell.angle_alpha   90.00
_cell.angle_beta   90.00
_cell.angle_gamma   90.00
#
_symmetry.space_group_name_H-M   'P 1'
#
loop_
_entity.id
_entity.type
_entity.pdbx_description
1 polymer ?
#
loop_
_entity_poly.entity_id
_entity_poly.type
_entity_poly.pdbx_seq_one_letter_code
_entity_poly.pdbx_strand_id
1 'polypeptide(L)'
;LECILNNVEPAEVSDLLLLGSLMKYRELLSQLEKDCSNDVCKFCEKMQEFLNHSRVSSRLGDGKILTYEHLMVMGIVNVTSDSFYGASCKQGIEAVLQTVGQMVDEGAEIIDLGAESTRPGAIPLTSALECERLITAIQMIREKFPEVILSIDTYRAETGAKVIAAGAHMINDVSGGVDSDMAQVIYEG
;
A
#
# COMPACT_ATOMS: atom_id res chain seq x y z
N LEU A 1 13.93 24.77 -1.02
CA LEU A 1 13.58 24.88 -2.46
C LEU A 1 14.82 25.38 -3.19
N GLU A 2 15.55 24.51 -3.88
CA GLU A 2 16.55 24.97 -4.84
C GLU A 2 15.80 25.30 -6.12
N CYS A 3 15.68 26.59 -6.40
CA CYS A 3 15.19 27.10 -7.66
C CYS A 3 16.40 27.13 -8.61
N ILE A 4 16.48 26.24 -9.56
CA ILE A 4 17.50 26.30 -10.61
C ILE A 4 16.95 27.23 -11.70
N LEU A 5 17.05 28.51 -11.46
CA LEU A 5 16.89 29.55 -12.48
C LEU A 5 18.28 29.79 -13.10
N ASN A 6 18.65 29.03 -14.09
CA ASN A 6 19.80 29.35 -14.91
C ASN A 6 19.37 30.33 -16.01
N ASN A 7 19.82 31.58 -15.88
CA ASN A 7 19.92 32.64 -16.92
C ASN A 7 18.83 32.58 -18.02
N VAL A 8 17.61 32.92 -17.69
CA VAL A 8 16.55 33.12 -18.67
C VAL A 8 16.27 34.62 -18.79
N GLU A 9 16.33 35.13 -20.00
CA GLU A 9 15.91 36.50 -20.27
C GLU A 9 14.40 36.68 -20.03
N PRO A 10 13.91 37.82 -19.54
CA PRO A 10 12.53 37.98 -19.02
C PRO A 10 11.39 37.84 -20.04
N ALA A 11 11.67 37.51 -21.29
CA ALA A 11 10.70 37.49 -22.39
C ALA A 11 10.32 36.08 -22.90
N GLU A 12 10.91 35.00 -22.41
CA GLU A 12 10.61 33.65 -22.87
C GLU A 12 9.83 32.86 -21.80
N VAL A 13 8.78 32.18 -22.25
CA VAL A 13 8.03 31.22 -21.43
C VAL A 13 8.93 30.04 -21.15
N SER A 14 9.35 29.90 -19.89
CA SER A 14 10.21 28.80 -19.47
C SER A 14 9.44 27.82 -18.64
N ASP A 15 9.70 26.55 -18.84
CA ASP A 15 9.20 25.49 -17.98
C ASP A 15 9.92 25.55 -16.63
N LEU A 16 9.17 25.58 -15.54
CA LEU A 16 9.68 25.60 -14.18
C LEU A 16 9.55 24.20 -13.56
N LEU A 17 10.68 23.57 -13.24
CA LEU A 17 10.71 22.33 -12.46
C LEU A 17 10.92 22.65 -10.98
N LEU A 18 9.91 22.34 -10.15
CA LEU A 18 9.99 22.49 -8.71
C LEU A 18 10.22 21.12 -8.04
N LEU A 19 11.29 21.03 -7.25
CA LEU A 19 11.62 19.84 -6.48
C LEU A 19 11.58 20.15 -4.97
N GLY A 20 10.80 19.37 -4.22
CA GLY A 20 10.69 19.58 -2.78
C GLY A 20 9.69 18.65 -2.10
N SER A 21 9.61 18.69 -0.78
CA SER A 21 8.59 17.99 -0.02
C SER A 21 7.25 18.74 -0.06
N LEU A 22 6.13 18.05 0.18
CA LEU A 22 4.79 18.66 0.26
C LEU A 22 4.75 19.83 1.26
N MET A 23 5.50 19.72 2.37
CA MET A 23 5.58 20.78 3.37
C MET A 23 6.24 22.05 2.81
N LYS A 24 7.31 21.90 2.01
CA LYS A 24 7.97 23.04 1.33
C LYS A 24 7.07 23.69 0.27
N TYR A 25 6.25 22.92 -0.42
CA TYR A 25 5.27 23.47 -1.36
C TYR A 25 4.19 24.28 -0.65
N ARG A 26 3.69 23.81 0.51
CA ARG A 26 2.72 24.57 1.32
C ARG A 26 3.32 25.88 1.87
N GLU A 27 4.58 25.83 2.28
CA GLU A 27 5.31 27.02 2.72
C GLU A 27 5.48 28.03 1.57
N LEU A 28 5.87 27.57 0.37
CA LEU A 28 5.97 28.39 -0.83
C LEU A 28 4.64 29.05 -1.17
N LEU A 29 3.53 28.29 -1.16
CA LEU A 29 2.20 28.85 -1.38
C LEU A 29 1.87 29.98 -0.42
N SER A 30 2.11 29.78 0.88
CA SER A 30 1.83 30.81 1.90
C SER A 30 2.65 32.08 1.73
N GLN A 31 3.81 31.98 1.08
CA GLN A 31 4.64 33.15 0.73
C GLN A 31 4.12 33.84 -0.54
N LEU A 32 3.74 33.07 -1.56
CA LEU A 32 3.27 33.58 -2.85
C LEU A 32 1.86 34.20 -2.79
N GLU A 33 1.00 33.73 -1.89
CA GLU A 33 -0.34 34.29 -1.67
C GLU A 33 -0.31 35.78 -1.22
N LYS A 34 0.85 36.28 -0.79
CA LYS A 34 1.07 37.68 -0.46
C LYS A 34 1.33 38.54 -1.69
N ASP A 35 1.60 37.93 -2.84
CA ASP A 35 1.85 38.60 -4.10
C ASP A 35 0.59 38.55 -4.97
N CYS A 36 -0.03 39.70 -5.21
CA CYS A 36 -1.32 39.83 -5.90
C CYS A 36 -1.20 39.95 -7.42
N SER A 37 -0.13 39.50 -8.05
CA SER A 37 -0.07 39.47 -9.52
C SER A 37 -0.94 38.32 -10.10
N ASN A 38 -1.61 38.58 -11.23
CA ASN A 38 -2.54 37.62 -11.86
C ASN A 38 -1.89 36.28 -12.21
N ASP A 39 -0.62 36.27 -12.57
CA ASP A 39 0.09 35.05 -12.97
C ASP A 39 0.51 34.24 -11.75
N VAL A 40 0.87 34.90 -10.64
CA VAL A 40 1.14 34.26 -9.36
C VAL A 40 -0.15 33.65 -8.79
N CYS A 41 -1.28 34.35 -8.89
CA CYS A 41 -2.58 33.79 -8.45
C CYS A 41 -2.94 32.51 -9.20
N LYS A 42 -2.83 32.47 -10.53
CA LYS A 42 -3.08 31.27 -11.34
C LYS A 42 -2.13 30.12 -11.00
N PHE A 43 -0.87 30.44 -10.72
CA PHE A 43 0.11 29.45 -10.28
C PHE A 43 -0.26 28.87 -8.91
N CYS A 44 -0.63 29.74 -7.95
CA CYS A 44 -1.09 29.33 -6.62
C CYS A 44 -2.35 28.46 -6.69
N GLU A 45 -3.33 28.82 -7.51
CA GLU A 45 -4.54 28.01 -7.72
C GLU A 45 -4.20 26.60 -8.23
N LYS A 46 -3.38 26.49 -9.28
CA LYS A 46 -2.92 25.20 -9.80
C LYS A 46 -2.12 24.38 -8.81
N MET A 47 -1.26 25.05 -8.02
CA MET A 47 -0.47 24.37 -7.00
C MET A 47 -1.36 23.91 -5.84
N GLN A 48 -2.35 24.70 -5.41
CA GLN A 48 -3.34 24.29 -4.42
C GLN A 48 -4.18 23.11 -4.92
N GLU A 49 -4.63 23.17 -6.17
CA GLU A 49 -5.33 22.07 -6.83
C GLU A 49 -4.47 20.79 -6.80
N PHE A 50 -3.21 20.86 -7.20
CA PHE A 50 -2.26 19.75 -7.14
C PHE A 50 -2.10 19.22 -5.70
N LEU A 51 -1.90 20.10 -4.71
CA LEU A 51 -1.74 19.69 -3.30
C LEU A 51 -3.03 19.12 -2.69
N ASN A 52 -4.19 19.54 -3.16
CA ASN A 52 -5.48 19.02 -2.73
C ASN A 52 -5.78 17.68 -3.41
N HIS A 53 -5.38 17.49 -4.68
CA HIS A 53 -5.49 16.21 -5.39
C HIS A 53 -4.41 15.21 -4.99
N SER A 54 -3.34 15.65 -4.33
CA SER A 54 -2.30 14.79 -3.76
C SER A 54 -2.71 14.09 -2.45
N ARG A 55 -4.00 14.07 -2.11
CA ARG A 55 -4.51 13.06 -1.19
C ARG A 55 -4.37 11.72 -1.89
N VAL A 56 -3.22 11.10 -1.68
CA VAL A 56 -2.99 9.75 -2.14
C VAL A 56 -4.08 8.89 -1.52
N SER A 57 -4.85 8.26 -2.35
CA SER A 57 -5.87 7.31 -1.93
C SER A 57 -5.73 6.04 -2.75
N SER A 58 -5.99 4.92 -2.11
CA SER A 58 -6.06 3.62 -2.77
C SER A 58 -7.47 3.10 -2.73
N ARG A 59 -7.94 2.52 -3.82
CA ARG A 59 -9.17 1.76 -3.83
C ARG A 59 -8.85 0.32 -3.43
N LEU A 60 -9.52 -0.17 -2.41
CA LEU A 60 -9.38 -1.54 -1.93
C LEU A 60 -10.28 -2.50 -2.73
N GLY A 61 -9.97 -3.80 -2.70
CA GLY A 61 -10.73 -4.83 -3.40
C GLY A 61 -12.21 -4.92 -3.00
N ASP A 62 -12.58 -4.48 -1.78
CA ASP A 62 -13.98 -4.37 -1.33
C ASP A 62 -14.66 -3.05 -1.76
N GLY A 63 -13.97 -2.22 -2.52
CA GLY A 63 -14.45 -0.92 -3.02
C GLY A 63 -14.30 0.24 -2.04
N LYS A 64 -13.84 0.02 -0.80
CA LYS A 64 -13.52 1.09 0.14
C LYS A 64 -12.37 1.95 -0.38
N ILE A 65 -12.38 3.23 -0.04
CA ILE A 65 -11.30 4.16 -0.35
C ILE A 65 -10.45 4.34 0.90
N LEU A 66 -9.19 3.92 0.80
CA LEU A 66 -8.18 4.16 1.82
C LEU A 66 -7.54 5.53 1.57
N THR A 67 -7.62 6.44 2.54
CA THR A 67 -6.98 7.75 2.49
C THR A 67 -5.80 7.78 3.46
N TYR A 68 -4.68 8.35 3.02
CA TYR A 68 -3.45 8.42 3.82
C TYR A 68 -3.37 9.78 4.53
N GLU A 69 -4.36 10.06 5.41
CA GLU A 69 -4.43 11.32 6.15
C GLU A 69 -3.52 11.33 7.39
N HIS A 70 -3.13 10.16 7.85
CA HIS A 70 -2.22 9.94 8.97
C HIS A 70 -1.22 8.82 8.66
N LEU A 71 -0.25 8.61 9.52
CA LEU A 71 0.69 7.50 9.42
C LEU A 71 -0.05 6.21 9.75
N MET A 72 -0.14 5.32 8.77
CA MET A 72 -0.72 3.99 8.97
C MET A 72 0.38 2.99 9.31
N VAL A 73 0.08 2.08 10.23
CA VAL A 73 1.01 1.01 10.63
C VAL A 73 0.56 -0.30 9.99
N MET A 74 1.50 -0.95 9.30
CA MET A 74 1.30 -2.28 8.73
C MET A 74 2.08 -3.31 9.55
N GLY A 75 1.35 -4.25 10.15
CA GLY A 75 1.93 -5.40 10.84
C GLY A 75 2.20 -6.55 9.86
N ILE A 76 3.38 -7.19 9.95
CA ILE A 76 3.77 -8.30 9.07
C ILE A 76 3.61 -9.62 9.80
N VAL A 77 2.88 -10.56 9.20
CA VAL A 77 2.63 -11.89 9.76
C VAL A 77 2.98 -12.97 8.76
N ASN A 78 3.93 -13.84 9.12
CA ASN A 78 4.32 -14.97 8.28
C ASN A 78 3.55 -16.22 8.68
N VAL A 79 2.80 -16.74 7.72
CA VAL A 79 2.00 -17.96 7.83
C VAL A 79 2.86 -19.17 7.45
N THR A 80 3.68 -19.66 8.41
CA THR A 80 4.67 -20.71 8.14
C THR A 80 4.09 -22.13 8.11
N SER A 81 4.88 -23.08 7.61
CA SER A 81 4.50 -24.51 7.50
C SER A 81 4.05 -25.14 8.81
N ASP A 82 4.69 -24.75 9.91
CA ASP A 82 4.40 -25.32 11.23
C ASP A 82 3.01 -24.94 11.73
N SER A 83 2.44 -23.86 11.16
CA SER A 83 1.11 -23.35 11.49
C SER A 83 -0.03 -24.13 10.83
N PHE A 84 0.22 -24.98 9.81
CA PHE A 84 -0.84 -25.53 8.96
C PHE A 84 -0.78 -27.05 8.73
N TYR A 85 0.13 -27.80 9.36
CA TYR A 85 0.21 -29.25 9.17
C TYR A 85 -0.17 -30.07 10.42
N GLY A 86 -1.06 -31.03 10.20
CA GLY A 86 -1.41 -32.08 11.17
C GLY A 86 -2.15 -31.59 12.41
N ALA A 87 -1.87 -32.22 13.56
CA ALA A 87 -2.49 -31.87 14.85
C ALA A 87 -2.16 -30.46 15.36
N SER A 88 -1.12 -29.81 14.82
CA SER A 88 -0.68 -28.45 15.14
C SER A 88 -1.41 -27.36 14.33
N CYS A 89 -2.19 -27.72 13.31
CA CYS A 89 -2.90 -26.75 12.44
C CYS A 89 -3.78 -25.76 13.23
N LYS A 90 -4.57 -26.25 14.19
CA LYS A 90 -5.41 -25.37 15.03
C LYS A 90 -4.56 -24.42 15.88
N GLN A 91 -3.49 -24.93 16.49
CA GLN A 91 -2.59 -24.12 17.33
C GLN A 91 -1.85 -23.08 16.49
N GLY A 92 -1.46 -23.41 15.26
CA GLY A 92 -0.80 -22.50 14.35
C GLY A 92 -1.71 -21.35 13.91
N ILE A 93 -2.97 -21.65 13.57
CA ILE A 93 -3.95 -20.61 13.23
C ILE A 93 -4.29 -19.75 14.45
N GLU A 94 -4.46 -20.35 15.62
CA GLU A 94 -4.68 -19.61 16.86
C GLU A 94 -3.53 -18.65 17.17
N ALA A 95 -2.29 -19.07 16.94
CA ALA A 95 -1.10 -18.21 17.11
C ALA A 95 -1.10 -17.05 16.11
N VAL A 96 -1.48 -17.28 14.84
CA VAL A 96 -1.65 -16.21 13.84
C VAL A 96 -2.71 -15.23 14.31
N LEU A 97 -3.89 -15.70 14.72
CA LEU A 97 -4.97 -14.83 15.19
C LEU A 97 -4.60 -14.07 16.47
N GLN A 98 -3.84 -14.67 17.36
CA GLN A 98 -3.33 -13.99 18.56
C GLN A 98 -2.33 -12.88 18.18
N THR A 99 -1.41 -13.17 17.26
CA THR A 99 -0.44 -12.17 16.78
C THR A 99 -1.14 -11.01 16.08
N VAL A 100 -2.11 -11.31 15.21
CA VAL A 100 -2.91 -10.26 14.55
C VAL A 100 -3.66 -9.43 15.59
N GLY A 101 -4.32 -10.06 16.57
CA GLY A 101 -5.04 -9.36 17.63
C GLY A 101 -4.13 -8.42 18.42
N GLN A 102 -2.94 -8.88 18.80
CA GLN A 102 -1.97 -8.04 19.48
C GLN A 102 -1.54 -6.84 18.62
N MET A 103 -1.24 -7.05 17.34
CA MET A 103 -0.86 -5.95 16.42
C MET A 103 -1.99 -4.93 16.26
N VAL A 104 -3.22 -5.39 16.17
CA VAL A 104 -4.41 -4.50 16.09
C VAL A 104 -4.58 -3.70 17.38
N ASP A 105 -4.44 -4.34 18.54
CA ASP A 105 -4.52 -3.67 19.84
C ASP A 105 -3.37 -2.63 20.01
N GLU A 106 -2.23 -2.86 19.40
CA GLU A 106 -1.08 -1.95 19.35
C GLU A 106 -1.22 -0.85 18.28
N GLY A 107 -2.28 -0.87 17.47
CA GLY A 107 -2.63 0.17 16.51
C GLY A 107 -2.27 -0.13 15.05
N ALA A 108 -2.01 -1.37 14.69
CA ALA A 108 -1.89 -1.74 13.28
C ALA A 108 -3.27 -1.67 12.58
N GLU A 109 -3.31 -0.98 11.45
CA GLU A 109 -4.51 -0.81 10.62
C GLU A 109 -4.50 -1.76 9.42
N ILE A 110 -3.31 -2.18 9.01
CA ILE A 110 -3.09 -3.12 7.92
C ILE A 110 -2.31 -4.32 8.46
N ILE A 111 -2.70 -5.51 8.03
CA ILE A 111 -1.94 -6.74 8.29
C ILE A 111 -1.51 -7.33 6.96
N ASP A 112 -0.19 -7.49 6.80
CA ASP A 112 0.43 -8.06 5.61
C ASP A 112 0.76 -9.54 5.87
N LEU A 113 0.12 -10.43 5.13
CA LEU A 113 0.26 -11.89 5.29
C LEU A 113 1.16 -12.46 4.21
N GLY A 114 2.25 -13.11 4.60
CA GLY A 114 3.12 -13.87 3.72
C GLY A 114 3.14 -15.36 4.09
N ALA A 115 3.03 -16.25 3.10
CA ALA A 115 3.14 -17.70 3.31
C ALA A 115 4.54 -18.23 2.97
N GLU A 116 5.33 -17.48 2.25
CA GLU A 116 6.68 -17.82 1.81
C GLU A 116 7.74 -17.00 2.56
N SER A 117 8.84 -17.64 2.91
CA SER A 117 9.96 -16.90 3.50
C SER A 117 10.82 -16.31 2.39
N THR A 118 10.98 -14.99 2.40
CA THR A 118 11.87 -14.27 1.47
C THR A 118 13.35 -14.33 1.88
N ARG A 119 13.71 -15.13 2.92
CA ARG A 119 15.10 -15.27 3.39
C ARG A 119 15.94 -16.01 2.34
N PRO A 120 17.22 -15.63 2.15
CA PRO A 120 18.14 -16.38 1.29
C PRO A 120 18.19 -17.86 1.68
N GLY A 121 17.96 -18.76 0.71
CA GLY A 121 17.96 -20.21 0.94
C GLY A 121 16.62 -20.83 1.35
N ALA A 122 15.55 -20.06 1.45
CA ALA A 122 14.21 -20.61 1.63
C ALA A 122 13.79 -21.42 0.39
N ILE A 123 13.13 -22.55 0.62
CA ILE A 123 12.59 -23.37 -0.47
C ILE A 123 11.27 -22.74 -0.92
N PRO A 124 11.14 -22.35 -2.21
CA PRO A 124 9.91 -21.78 -2.73
C PRO A 124 8.73 -22.73 -2.54
N LEU A 125 7.58 -22.21 -2.12
CA LEU A 125 6.35 -22.96 -2.05
C LEU A 125 5.76 -23.14 -3.45
N THR A 126 4.96 -24.20 -3.62
CA THR A 126 4.06 -24.27 -4.78
C THR A 126 2.91 -23.26 -4.60
N SER A 127 2.41 -22.70 -5.71
CA SER A 127 1.28 -21.76 -5.67
C SER A 127 0.05 -22.36 -4.98
N ALA A 128 -0.19 -23.66 -5.16
CA ALA A 128 -1.29 -24.38 -4.49
C ALA A 128 -1.17 -24.35 -2.95
N LEU A 129 0.02 -24.62 -2.43
CA LEU A 129 0.27 -24.64 -0.99
C LEU A 129 0.27 -23.24 -0.38
N GLU A 130 0.79 -22.27 -1.11
CA GLU A 130 0.73 -20.85 -0.74
C GLU A 130 -0.73 -20.40 -0.63
N CYS A 131 -1.56 -20.67 -1.66
CA CYS A 131 -2.99 -20.36 -1.66
C CYS A 131 -3.73 -21.01 -0.49
N GLU A 132 -3.52 -22.30 -0.23
CA GLU A 132 -4.19 -23.03 0.85
C GLU A 132 -3.96 -22.34 2.20
N ARG A 133 -2.72 -21.99 2.50
CA ARG A 133 -2.34 -21.32 3.76
C ARG A 133 -2.96 -19.94 3.88
N LEU A 134 -2.79 -19.13 2.83
CA LEU A 134 -3.26 -17.73 2.84
C LEU A 134 -4.78 -17.66 2.91
N ILE A 135 -5.51 -18.46 2.12
CA ILE A 135 -6.98 -18.43 2.10
C ILE A 135 -7.55 -18.78 3.48
N THR A 136 -6.99 -19.82 4.12
CA THR A 136 -7.44 -20.21 5.47
C THR A 136 -7.20 -19.08 6.48
N ALA A 137 -6.01 -18.46 6.46
CA ALA A 137 -5.69 -17.36 7.35
C ALA A 137 -6.58 -16.13 7.09
N ILE A 138 -6.79 -15.75 5.82
CA ILE A 138 -7.65 -14.62 5.41
C ILE A 138 -9.06 -14.81 5.96
N GLN A 139 -9.68 -15.97 5.72
CA GLN A 139 -11.06 -16.25 6.17
C GLN A 139 -11.21 -16.10 7.69
N MET A 140 -10.27 -16.65 8.46
CA MET A 140 -10.32 -16.58 9.91
C MET A 140 -10.03 -15.18 10.47
N ILE A 141 -9.12 -14.43 9.83
CA ILE A 141 -8.86 -13.06 10.24
C ILE A 141 -10.05 -12.16 9.90
N ARG A 142 -10.65 -12.32 8.70
CA ARG A 142 -11.85 -11.57 8.30
C ARG A 142 -13.03 -11.81 9.22
N GLU A 143 -13.20 -13.04 9.69
CA GLU A 143 -14.26 -13.38 10.66
C GLU A 143 -14.04 -12.69 12.01
N LYS A 144 -12.81 -12.71 12.51
CA LYS A 144 -12.47 -12.20 13.85
C LYS A 144 -12.19 -10.71 13.90
N PHE A 145 -11.61 -10.15 12.84
CA PHE A 145 -11.18 -8.75 12.73
C PHE A 145 -11.69 -8.13 11.42
N PRO A 146 -13.01 -7.91 11.27
CA PRO A 146 -13.62 -7.48 9.99
C PRO A 146 -13.15 -6.12 9.50
N GLU A 147 -12.68 -5.24 10.39
CA GLU A 147 -12.24 -3.89 10.04
C GLU A 147 -10.77 -3.81 9.60
N VAL A 148 -9.99 -4.86 9.85
CA VAL A 148 -8.56 -4.89 9.48
C VAL A 148 -8.41 -4.96 7.97
N ILE A 149 -7.54 -4.13 7.43
CA ILE A 149 -7.15 -4.20 6.02
C ILE A 149 -6.14 -5.32 5.85
N LEU A 150 -6.44 -6.28 4.98
CA LEU A 150 -5.53 -7.39 4.66
C LEU A 150 -4.75 -7.10 3.38
N SER A 151 -3.44 -7.05 3.51
CA SER A 151 -2.45 -7.08 2.44
C SER A 151 -1.88 -8.49 2.33
N ILE A 152 -1.58 -8.94 1.12
CA ILE A 152 -1.01 -10.26 0.88
C ILE A 152 0.31 -10.14 0.14
N ASP A 153 1.39 -10.64 0.78
CA ASP A 153 2.72 -10.71 0.18
C ASP A 153 2.77 -11.92 -0.77
N THR A 154 2.60 -11.65 -2.04
CA THR A 154 2.73 -12.63 -3.13
C THR A 154 3.11 -11.96 -4.45
N TYR A 155 3.98 -12.60 -5.20
CA TYR A 155 4.39 -12.19 -6.55
C TYR A 155 3.72 -13.03 -7.66
N ARG A 156 2.83 -13.96 -7.30
CA ARG A 156 2.14 -14.85 -8.23
C ARG A 156 0.73 -14.36 -8.51
N ALA A 157 0.43 -14.06 -9.76
CA ALA A 157 -0.89 -13.60 -10.18
C ALA A 157 -1.99 -14.64 -9.86
N GLU A 158 -1.72 -15.93 -10.02
CA GLU A 158 -2.65 -17.00 -9.66
C GLU A 158 -3.02 -17.00 -8.18
N THR A 159 -2.04 -16.79 -7.30
CA THR A 159 -2.29 -16.65 -5.86
C THR A 159 -3.06 -15.35 -5.59
N GLY A 160 -2.64 -14.25 -6.21
CA GLY A 160 -3.29 -12.94 -6.10
C GLY A 160 -4.79 -13.01 -6.38
N ALA A 161 -5.20 -13.61 -7.50
CA ALA A 161 -6.62 -13.78 -7.85
C ALA A 161 -7.42 -14.55 -6.78
N LYS A 162 -6.86 -15.62 -6.25
CA LYS A 162 -7.53 -16.47 -5.26
C LYS A 162 -7.65 -15.79 -3.90
N VAL A 163 -6.62 -15.04 -3.45
CA VAL A 163 -6.66 -14.36 -2.16
C VAL A 163 -7.56 -13.14 -2.18
N ILE A 164 -7.63 -12.41 -3.30
CA ILE A 164 -8.62 -11.34 -3.50
C ILE A 164 -10.04 -11.92 -3.40
N ALA A 165 -10.33 -13.01 -4.09
CA ALA A 165 -11.62 -13.69 -4.01
C ALA A 165 -11.94 -14.20 -2.59
N ALA A 166 -10.93 -14.49 -1.76
CA ALA A 166 -11.08 -14.89 -0.37
C ALA A 166 -11.27 -13.69 0.59
N GLY A 167 -11.16 -12.45 0.13
CA GLY A 167 -11.39 -11.24 0.92
C GLY A 167 -10.13 -10.47 1.30
N ALA A 168 -9.02 -10.66 0.60
CA ALA A 168 -7.87 -9.75 0.68
C ALA A 168 -8.22 -8.38 0.06
N HIS A 169 -7.63 -7.32 0.58
CA HIS A 169 -7.89 -5.94 0.14
C HIS A 169 -6.77 -5.38 -0.73
N MET A 170 -5.56 -5.89 -0.55
CA MET A 170 -4.34 -5.41 -1.21
C MET A 170 -3.43 -6.57 -1.57
N ILE A 171 -2.64 -6.38 -2.62
CA ILE A 171 -1.50 -7.26 -2.95
C ILE A 171 -0.21 -6.47 -2.74
N ASN A 172 0.72 -7.06 -2.00
CA ASN A 172 2.08 -6.59 -1.81
C ASN A 172 3.01 -7.46 -2.68
N ASP A 173 3.33 -6.97 -3.88
CA ASP A 173 4.22 -7.67 -4.80
C ASP A 173 5.64 -7.08 -4.71
N VAL A 174 6.50 -7.75 -3.94
CA VAL A 174 7.91 -7.35 -3.77
C VAL A 174 8.74 -7.48 -5.04
N SER A 175 8.25 -8.20 -6.06
CA SER A 175 8.93 -8.33 -7.36
C SER A 175 8.69 -7.12 -8.27
N GLY A 176 7.70 -6.28 -7.96
CA GLY A 176 7.34 -5.12 -8.78
C GLY A 176 6.68 -5.48 -10.10
N GLY A 177 5.87 -6.54 -10.13
CA GLY A 177 5.10 -6.94 -11.31
C GLY A 177 5.89 -7.81 -12.30
N VAL A 178 6.75 -8.69 -11.81
CA VAL A 178 7.46 -9.67 -12.67
C VAL A 178 6.48 -10.63 -13.34
N ASP A 179 5.42 -11.04 -12.63
CA ASP A 179 4.31 -11.78 -13.23
C ASP A 179 3.41 -10.80 -14.00
N SER A 180 3.42 -10.87 -15.34
CA SER A 180 2.70 -9.96 -16.23
C SER A 180 1.19 -9.95 -16.01
N ASP A 181 0.62 -11.02 -15.45
CA ASP A 181 -0.82 -11.16 -15.24
C ASP A 181 -1.27 -10.49 -13.95
N MET A 182 -0.33 -10.13 -13.04
CA MET A 182 -0.65 -9.50 -11.76
C MET A 182 -1.40 -8.18 -11.92
N ALA A 183 -1.01 -7.34 -12.89
CA ALA A 183 -1.69 -6.08 -13.15
C ALA A 183 -3.17 -6.27 -13.52
N GLN A 184 -3.47 -7.30 -14.33
CA GLN A 184 -4.84 -7.64 -14.71
C GLN A 184 -5.64 -8.15 -13.51
N VAL A 185 -5.03 -9.00 -12.67
CA VAL A 185 -5.64 -9.52 -11.43
C VAL A 185 -6.03 -8.38 -10.49
N ILE A 186 -5.13 -7.40 -10.28
CA ILE A 186 -5.40 -6.23 -9.41
C ILE A 186 -6.50 -5.33 -10.01
N TYR A 187 -6.53 -5.20 -11.35
CA TYR A 187 -7.55 -4.37 -12.01
C TYR A 187 -8.95 -4.98 -11.93
N GLU A 188 -9.07 -6.31 -11.99
CA GLU A 188 -10.35 -7.04 -11.99
C GLU A 188 -10.91 -7.27 -10.57
N GLY A 189 -10.08 -7.27 -9.54
CA GLY A 189 -10.44 -7.50 -8.13
C GLY A 189 -10.73 -6.22 -7.40
#